data_2e403414eb123ca76bcad40ff94bd89a
#
_entry.id   2e403414eb123ca76bcad40ff94bd89a
#
_cell.length_a   1.000
_cell.length_b   1.000
_cell.length_c   1.000
_cell.angle_alpha   90.00
_cell.angle_beta   90.00
_cell.angle_gamma   90.00
#
_symmetry.space_group_name_H-M   'P 1'
#
loop_
_entity.id
_entity.type
_entity.pdbx_description
1 polymer ?
#
loop_
_entity_poly.entity_id
_entity_poly.type
_entity_poly.pdbx_seq_one_letter_code
_entity_poly.pdbx_strand_id
1 'polypeptide(L)'
;MHPITPHRVIHRLVELVKKIETSAPSLKKRLRTASKKIKAVTKEHRRIAHEKGLYAVAATLTYANDANFCPKHVTRFINCLRAKLKRKGHQLLYVWVLESASAIHYHLALWLPRGFTLDHDDLAKWWTWGSTWTQACRKVSAWIRYISKQEGKANLPISARVFGCGGLDEMAKEAVGRTMLPRWLSALASKDAKLCRLTRVGWTDKTTGEVYESPWMWTPKGPKLK
;
A
#
# COMPACT_ATOMS: atom_id res chain seq x y z
N MET A 1 -6.84 -42.05 28.67
CA MET A 1 -6.95 -41.01 27.59
C MET A 1 -8.42 -40.66 27.41
N HIS A 2 -8.85 -39.47 27.82
CA HIS A 2 -10.20 -39.00 27.59
C HIS A 2 -10.37 -38.50 26.16
N PRO A 3 -11.39 -38.90 25.41
CA PRO A 3 -11.62 -38.43 24.05
C PRO A 3 -11.99 -36.93 24.08
N ILE A 4 -11.29 -36.16 23.27
CA ILE A 4 -11.58 -34.72 23.06
C ILE A 4 -12.90 -34.67 22.28
N THR A 5 -13.99 -34.23 22.94
CA THR A 5 -15.27 -34.11 22.27
C THR A 5 -15.27 -33.01 21.20
N PRO A 6 -15.92 -33.24 20.04
CA PRO A 6 -15.94 -32.25 18.92
C PRO A 6 -16.40 -30.86 19.35
N HIS A 7 -17.28 -30.76 20.33
CA HIS A 7 -17.79 -29.51 20.88
C HIS A 7 -16.71 -28.63 21.53
N ARG A 8 -15.70 -29.21 22.18
CA ARG A 8 -14.57 -28.49 22.80
C ARG A 8 -13.61 -27.94 21.76
N VAL A 9 -13.42 -28.63 20.63
CA VAL A 9 -12.59 -28.16 19.52
C VAL A 9 -13.22 -26.96 18.82
N ILE A 10 -14.54 -27.03 18.56
CA ILE A 10 -15.29 -25.94 17.92
C ILE A 10 -15.30 -24.70 18.82
N HIS A 11 -15.53 -24.85 20.12
CA HIS A 11 -15.54 -23.72 21.06
C HIS A 11 -14.15 -23.04 21.11
N ARG A 12 -13.08 -23.81 21.12
CA ARG A 12 -11.69 -23.31 21.12
C ARG A 12 -11.32 -22.62 19.80
N LEU A 13 -11.82 -23.09 18.66
CA LEU A 13 -11.66 -22.45 17.36
C LEU A 13 -12.43 -21.13 17.30
N VAL A 14 -13.67 -21.09 17.80
CA VAL A 14 -14.46 -19.85 17.87
C VAL A 14 -13.81 -18.81 18.78
N GLU A 15 -13.26 -19.20 19.92
CA GLU A 15 -12.50 -18.29 20.78
C GLU A 15 -11.19 -17.80 20.15
N LEU A 16 -10.47 -18.67 19.44
CA LEU A 16 -9.27 -18.30 18.67
C LEU A 16 -9.60 -17.31 17.55
N VAL A 17 -10.68 -17.55 16.82
CA VAL A 17 -11.15 -16.62 15.77
C VAL A 17 -11.53 -15.26 16.36
N LYS A 18 -12.30 -15.23 17.45
CA LYS A 18 -12.61 -13.99 18.18
C LYS A 18 -11.37 -13.26 18.69
N LYS A 19 -10.37 -13.99 19.19
CA LYS A 19 -9.11 -13.44 19.68
C LYS A 19 -8.24 -12.87 18.53
N ILE A 20 -8.30 -13.48 17.35
CA ILE A 20 -7.64 -13.01 16.14
C ILE A 20 -8.33 -11.75 15.61
N GLU A 21 -9.67 -11.73 15.60
CA GLU A 21 -10.47 -10.56 15.19
C GLU A 21 -10.27 -9.35 16.11
N THR A 22 -10.13 -9.54 17.42
CA THR A 22 -9.87 -8.46 18.39
C THR A 22 -8.43 -7.95 18.36
N SER A 23 -7.48 -8.76 17.88
CA SER A 23 -6.05 -8.37 17.80
C SER A 23 -5.67 -7.71 16.48
N ALA A 24 -6.44 -7.90 15.41
CA ALA A 24 -6.18 -7.27 14.13
C ALA A 24 -6.65 -5.81 14.13
N PRO A 25 -5.86 -4.85 13.60
CA PRO A 25 -6.34 -3.49 13.40
C PRO A 25 -7.61 -3.52 12.58
N SER A 26 -8.67 -2.80 13.01
CA SER A 26 -9.91 -2.75 12.25
C SER A 26 -9.64 -2.38 10.80
N LEU A 27 -10.38 -2.96 9.87
CA LEU A 27 -10.26 -2.69 8.43
C LEU A 27 -10.20 -1.18 8.16
N LYS A 28 -11.05 -0.40 8.83
CA LYS A 28 -11.07 1.06 8.75
C LYS A 28 -9.72 1.70 9.11
N LYS A 29 -9.04 1.23 10.18
CA LYS A 29 -7.70 1.71 10.58
C LYS A 29 -6.65 1.35 9.53
N ARG A 30 -6.68 0.13 8.99
CA ARG A 30 -5.78 -0.32 7.92
C ARG A 30 -5.94 0.53 6.65
N LEU A 31 -7.17 0.81 6.23
CA LEU A 31 -7.46 1.62 5.05
C LEU A 31 -7.06 3.08 5.23
N ARG A 32 -7.27 3.67 6.42
CA ARG A 32 -6.79 5.03 6.75
C ARG A 32 -5.26 5.11 6.67
N THR A 33 -4.56 4.14 7.22
CA THR A 33 -3.10 4.07 7.17
C THR A 33 -2.61 3.91 5.72
N ALA A 34 -3.25 3.05 4.93
CA ALA A 34 -2.96 2.87 3.51
C ALA A 34 -3.14 4.19 2.74
N SER A 35 -4.28 4.87 2.92
CA SER A 35 -4.56 6.17 2.28
C SER A 35 -3.50 7.23 2.65
N LYS A 36 -3.12 7.33 3.94
CA LYS A 36 -2.04 8.23 4.38
C LYS A 36 -0.73 7.92 3.65
N LYS A 37 -0.36 6.64 3.57
CA LYS A 37 0.88 6.21 2.93
C LYS A 37 0.87 6.42 1.42
N ILE A 38 -0.24 6.12 0.72
CA ILE A 38 -0.40 6.38 -0.71
C ILE A 38 -0.17 7.86 -1.02
N LYS A 39 -0.79 8.77 -0.24
CA LYS A 39 -0.62 10.22 -0.41
C LYS A 39 0.84 10.66 -0.19
N ALA A 40 1.49 10.16 0.86
CA ALA A 40 2.90 10.46 1.14
C ALA A 40 3.83 9.98 0.02
N VAL A 41 3.68 8.74 -0.42
CA VAL A 41 4.44 8.16 -1.55
C VAL A 41 4.23 8.97 -2.82
N THR A 42 2.99 9.33 -3.14
CA THR A 42 2.68 10.09 -4.35
C THR A 42 3.28 11.49 -4.32
N LYS A 43 3.32 12.13 -3.14
CA LYS A 43 4.00 13.43 -2.98
C LYS A 43 5.46 13.33 -3.41
N GLU A 44 6.15 12.29 -2.94
CA GLU A 44 7.57 12.06 -3.27
C GLU A 44 7.76 11.65 -4.75
N HIS A 45 6.88 10.79 -5.28
CA HIS A 45 6.91 10.47 -6.71
C HIS A 45 6.75 11.72 -7.59
N ARG A 46 5.90 12.68 -7.21
CA ARG A 46 5.75 13.95 -7.95
C ARG A 46 7.02 14.79 -7.90
N ARG A 47 7.70 14.84 -6.74
CA ARG A 47 9.00 15.52 -6.61
C ARG A 47 10.03 14.89 -7.55
N ILE A 48 10.24 13.57 -7.45
CA ILE A 48 11.19 12.84 -8.28
C ILE A 48 10.83 12.96 -9.78
N ALA A 49 9.53 12.89 -10.10
CA ALA A 49 9.05 12.99 -11.47
C ALA A 49 9.32 14.38 -12.07
N HIS A 50 9.16 15.44 -11.29
CA HIS A 50 9.48 16.80 -11.70
C HIS A 50 10.99 16.93 -11.99
N GLU A 51 11.84 16.46 -11.09
CA GLU A 51 13.30 16.49 -11.23
C GLU A 51 13.79 15.69 -12.46
N LYS A 52 13.11 14.57 -12.78
CA LYS A 52 13.49 13.68 -13.89
C LYS A 52 12.71 13.92 -15.19
N GLY A 53 11.85 14.94 -15.25
CA GLY A 53 11.04 15.24 -16.44
C GLY A 53 10.04 14.14 -16.81
N LEU A 54 9.54 13.36 -15.82
CA LEU A 54 8.57 12.29 -16.05
C LEU A 54 7.14 12.86 -16.09
N TYR A 55 6.26 12.18 -16.82
CA TYR A 55 4.84 12.48 -16.82
C TYR A 55 4.03 11.35 -16.18
N ALA A 56 2.86 11.66 -15.66
CA ALA A 56 2.00 10.70 -14.99
C ALA A 56 1.00 10.08 -15.96
N VAL A 57 0.81 8.76 -15.81
CA VAL A 57 -0.19 7.96 -16.50
C VAL A 57 -1.08 7.28 -15.44
N ALA A 58 -2.39 7.44 -15.59
CA ALA A 58 -3.37 6.63 -14.90
C ALA A 58 -3.60 5.34 -15.69
N ALA A 59 -3.63 4.21 -15.00
CA ALA A 59 -3.96 2.94 -15.62
C ALA A 59 -4.94 2.16 -14.75
N THR A 60 -5.78 1.35 -15.38
CA THR A 60 -6.67 0.40 -14.70
C THR A 60 -6.49 -0.97 -15.35
N LEU A 61 -6.32 -1.98 -14.50
CA LEU A 61 -6.19 -3.39 -14.90
C LEU A 61 -7.38 -4.12 -14.28
N THR A 62 -8.34 -4.55 -15.09
CA THR A 62 -9.59 -5.17 -14.64
C THR A 62 -9.58 -6.65 -14.95
N TYR A 63 -10.00 -7.48 -14.00
CA TYR A 63 -10.22 -8.91 -14.26
C TYR A 63 -11.52 -9.11 -15.04
N ALA A 64 -11.49 -9.98 -16.03
CA ALA A 64 -12.69 -10.41 -16.73
C ALA A 64 -13.54 -11.36 -15.86
N ASN A 65 -12.88 -12.12 -14.96
CA ASN A 65 -13.50 -12.99 -13.99
C ASN A 65 -12.72 -12.92 -12.67
N ASP A 66 -13.40 -12.55 -11.60
CA ASP A 66 -12.82 -12.39 -10.26
C ASP A 66 -12.25 -13.70 -9.67
N ALA A 67 -12.75 -14.87 -10.14
CA ALA A 67 -12.19 -16.17 -9.77
C ALA A 67 -10.74 -16.36 -10.22
N ASN A 68 -10.29 -15.62 -11.24
CA ASN A 68 -8.90 -15.61 -11.71
C ASN A 68 -7.97 -14.70 -10.91
N PHE A 69 -8.46 -14.06 -9.85
CA PHE A 69 -7.64 -13.16 -9.05
C PHE A 69 -6.43 -13.86 -8.44
N CYS A 70 -5.25 -13.28 -8.66
CA CYS A 70 -4.03 -13.66 -7.98
C CYS A 70 -3.18 -12.43 -7.66
N PRO A 71 -2.74 -12.25 -6.39
CA PRO A 71 -1.91 -11.10 -6.00
C PRO A 71 -0.60 -10.98 -6.78
N LYS A 72 -0.11 -12.07 -7.38
CA LYS A 72 1.12 -12.08 -8.17
C LYS A 72 0.96 -11.42 -9.56
N HIS A 73 -0.27 -11.31 -10.07
CA HIS A 73 -0.53 -10.78 -11.41
C HIS A 73 -0.10 -9.32 -11.57
N VAL A 74 -0.45 -8.46 -10.62
CA VAL A 74 0.01 -7.06 -10.63
C VAL A 74 1.53 -6.97 -10.50
N THR A 75 2.15 -7.85 -9.74
CA THR A 75 3.62 -7.90 -9.62
C THR A 75 4.26 -8.28 -10.96
N ARG A 76 3.68 -9.27 -11.68
CA ARG A 76 4.13 -9.64 -13.03
C ARG A 76 4.02 -8.47 -14.00
N PHE A 77 2.88 -7.79 -14.05
CA PHE A 77 2.67 -6.59 -14.87
C PHE A 77 3.73 -5.51 -14.58
N ILE A 78 3.92 -5.17 -13.30
CA ILE A 78 4.92 -4.18 -12.86
C ILE A 78 6.35 -4.62 -13.26
N ASN A 79 6.67 -5.90 -13.18
CA ASN A 79 8.00 -6.41 -13.55
C ASN A 79 8.24 -6.31 -15.08
N CYS A 80 7.23 -6.60 -15.90
CA CYS A 80 7.33 -6.43 -17.36
C CYS A 80 7.57 -4.96 -17.71
N LEU A 81 6.77 -4.05 -17.16
CA LEU A 81 6.95 -2.61 -17.38
C LEU A 81 8.31 -2.10 -16.88
N ARG A 82 8.74 -2.55 -15.69
CA ARG A 82 10.06 -2.22 -15.14
C ARG A 82 11.19 -2.69 -16.05
N ALA A 83 11.10 -3.91 -16.58
CA ALA A 83 12.08 -4.46 -17.49
C ALA A 83 12.15 -3.65 -18.81
N LYS A 84 10.99 -3.26 -19.37
CA LYS A 84 10.93 -2.42 -20.58
C LYS A 84 11.58 -1.04 -20.33
N LEU A 85 11.28 -0.40 -19.20
CA LEU A 85 11.86 0.89 -18.82
C LEU A 85 13.37 0.79 -18.54
N LYS A 86 13.80 -0.26 -17.82
CA LYS A 86 15.22 -0.49 -17.50
C LYS A 86 16.08 -0.61 -18.77
N ARG A 87 15.59 -1.32 -19.81
CA ARG A 87 16.30 -1.41 -21.10
C ARG A 87 16.48 -0.07 -21.79
N LYS A 88 15.65 0.94 -21.45
CA LYS A 88 15.76 2.34 -21.92
C LYS A 88 16.47 3.27 -20.91
N GLY A 89 17.12 2.72 -19.88
CA GLY A 89 17.84 3.50 -18.87
C GLY A 89 16.96 4.19 -17.83
N HIS A 90 15.68 3.83 -17.74
CA HIS A 90 14.73 4.50 -16.85
C HIS A 90 14.28 3.63 -15.67
N GLN A 91 14.04 4.28 -14.54
CA GLN A 91 13.44 3.67 -13.35
C GLN A 91 11.93 3.87 -13.36
N LEU A 92 11.17 2.82 -13.01
CA LEU A 92 9.72 2.91 -12.85
C LEU A 92 9.37 3.45 -11.45
N LEU A 93 8.65 4.57 -11.41
CA LEU A 93 7.94 5.05 -10.23
C LEU A 93 6.47 4.67 -10.37
N TYR A 94 5.90 4.04 -9.33
CA TYR A 94 4.52 3.59 -9.39
C TYR A 94 3.86 3.51 -8.02
N VAL A 95 2.55 3.65 -8.04
CA VAL A 95 1.64 3.25 -6.96
C VAL A 95 0.47 2.50 -7.59
N TRP A 96 0.03 1.42 -6.97
CA TRP A 96 -1.21 0.75 -7.34
C TRP A 96 -2.10 0.52 -6.12
N VAL A 97 -3.40 0.49 -6.35
CA VAL A 97 -4.43 0.22 -5.36
C VAL A 97 -5.36 -0.85 -5.91
N LEU A 98 -5.70 -1.85 -5.09
CA LEU A 98 -6.68 -2.88 -5.41
C LEU A 98 -8.06 -2.44 -4.94
N GLU A 99 -9.05 -2.61 -5.80
CA GLU A 99 -10.46 -2.37 -5.51
C GLU A 99 -11.31 -3.57 -5.97
N SER A 100 -12.45 -3.75 -5.29
CA SER A 100 -13.49 -4.69 -5.67
C SER A 100 -14.82 -3.94 -5.62
N ALA A 101 -15.32 -3.57 -6.80
CA ALA A 101 -16.61 -2.93 -6.99
C ALA A 101 -17.51 -3.86 -7.80
N SER A 102 -17.75 -3.58 -9.09
CA SER A 102 -18.41 -4.51 -10.01
C SER A 102 -17.52 -5.66 -10.46
N ALA A 103 -16.20 -5.47 -10.41
CA ALA A 103 -15.17 -6.47 -10.67
C ALA A 103 -13.92 -6.12 -9.86
N ILE A 104 -13.05 -7.11 -9.61
CA ILE A 104 -11.73 -6.87 -9.03
C ILE A 104 -10.86 -6.16 -10.06
N HIS A 105 -10.24 -5.05 -9.66
CA HIS A 105 -9.35 -4.29 -10.52
C HIS A 105 -8.26 -3.57 -9.74
N TYR A 106 -7.17 -3.25 -10.43
CA TYR A 106 -6.10 -2.41 -9.94
C TYR A 106 -6.16 -1.04 -10.60
N HIS A 107 -6.14 0.01 -9.80
CA HIS A 107 -5.86 1.36 -10.26
C HIS A 107 -4.39 1.68 -10.03
N LEU A 108 -3.72 2.22 -11.06
CA LEU A 108 -2.31 2.56 -10.99
C LEU A 108 -2.09 4.04 -11.30
N ALA A 109 -1.10 4.62 -10.64
CA ALA A 109 -0.43 5.83 -11.09
C ALA A 109 1.01 5.44 -11.43
N LEU A 110 1.41 5.70 -12.65
CA LEU A 110 2.72 5.40 -13.21
C LEU A 110 3.38 6.71 -13.62
N TRP A 111 4.69 6.84 -13.41
CA TRP A 111 5.46 7.98 -13.92
C TRP A 111 6.44 7.47 -14.94
N LEU A 112 6.30 7.95 -16.15
CA LEU A 112 6.98 7.47 -17.34
C LEU A 112 7.78 8.60 -18.00
N PRO A 113 8.88 8.28 -18.69
CA PRO A 113 9.64 9.27 -19.46
C PRO A 113 8.80 9.86 -20.60
N ARG A 114 9.04 11.11 -20.94
CA ARG A 114 8.41 11.74 -22.12
C ARG A 114 8.73 10.92 -23.39
N GLY A 115 7.73 10.72 -24.24
CA GLY A 115 7.84 9.90 -25.44
C GLY A 115 7.79 8.39 -25.21
N PHE A 116 7.68 7.92 -23.95
CA PHE A 116 7.42 6.52 -23.67
C PHE A 116 5.90 6.25 -23.72
N THR A 117 5.45 5.40 -24.60
CA THR A 117 4.05 4.98 -24.71
C THR A 117 3.86 3.57 -24.15
N LEU A 118 2.69 3.34 -23.57
CA LEU A 118 2.21 2.01 -23.21
C LEU A 118 1.40 1.46 -24.41
N ASP A 119 2.06 0.64 -25.21
CA ASP A 119 1.44 0.09 -26.39
C ASP A 119 0.37 -0.92 -26.01
N HIS A 120 -0.70 -0.98 -26.79
CA HIS A 120 -1.82 -1.90 -26.55
C HIS A 120 -1.37 -3.36 -26.54
N ASP A 121 -0.48 -3.73 -27.46
CA ASP A 121 0.05 -5.09 -27.56
C ASP A 121 0.87 -5.50 -26.33
N ASP A 122 1.69 -4.60 -25.80
CA ASP A 122 2.42 -4.84 -24.56
C ASP A 122 1.46 -5.01 -23.38
N LEU A 123 0.46 -4.14 -23.28
CA LEU A 123 -0.54 -4.23 -22.22
C LEU A 123 -1.31 -5.55 -22.29
N ALA A 124 -1.73 -5.98 -23.47
CA ALA A 124 -2.43 -7.24 -23.67
C ALA A 124 -1.56 -8.46 -23.31
N LYS A 125 -0.25 -8.43 -23.64
CA LYS A 125 0.71 -9.48 -23.25
C LYS A 125 1.01 -9.51 -21.75
N TRP A 126 1.02 -8.35 -21.08
CA TRP A 126 1.37 -8.25 -19.66
C TRP A 126 0.17 -8.45 -18.74
N TRP A 127 -1.05 -8.17 -19.24
CA TRP A 127 -2.31 -8.35 -18.53
C TRP A 127 -3.27 -9.22 -19.33
N THR A 128 -3.14 -10.54 -19.17
CA THR A 128 -3.93 -11.54 -19.92
C THR A 128 -5.23 -11.95 -19.21
N TRP A 129 -5.53 -11.38 -18.04
CA TRP A 129 -6.66 -11.78 -17.20
C TRP A 129 -7.90 -10.91 -17.35
N GLY A 130 -7.88 -9.98 -18.30
CA GLY A 130 -9.01 -9.09 -18.57
C GLY A 130 -8.62 -7.86 -19.35
N SER A 131 -9.25 -6.73 -19.07
CA SER A 131 -9.05 -5.48 -19.82
C SER A 131 -8.05 -4.53 -19.15
N THR A 132 -7.45 -3.68 -19.99
CA THR A 132 -6.57 -2.60 -19.57
C THR A 132 -7.08 -1.27 -20.10
N TRP A 133 -6.92 -0.23 -19.29
CA TRP A 133 -7.20 1.15 -19.69
C TRP A 133 -6.06 2.05 -19.24
N THR A 134 -5.64 2.98 -20.08
CA THR A 134 -4.57 3.93 -19.77
C THR A 134 -4.90 5.33 -20.27
N GLN A 135 -4.53 6.35 -19.50
CA GLN A 135 -4.72 7.75 -19.88
C GLN A 135 -3.62 8.63 -19.27
N ALA A 136 -3.21 9.67 -19.98
CA ALA A 136 -2.35 10.71 -19.40
C ALA A 136 -3.04 11.37 -18.19
N CYS A 137 -2.37 11.34 -17.04
CA CYS A 137 -2.93 11.81 -15.78
C CYS A 137 -2.56 13.27 -15.55
N ARG A 138 -3.34 14.22 -16.10
CA ARG A 138 -3.11 15.66 -15.94
C ARG A 138 -3.29 16.14 -14.50
N LYS A 139 -4.24 15.55 -13.73
CA LYS A 139 -4.55 15.92 -12.34
C LYS A 139 -4.23 14.77 -11.38
N VAL A 140 -2.93 14.49 -11.17
CA VAL A 140 -2.44 13.39 -10.32
C VAL A 140 -3.05 13.42 -8.91
N SER A 141 -3.18 14.60 -8.29
CA SER A 141 -3.77 14.73 -6.96
C SER A 141 -5.24 14.29 -6.90
N ALA A 142 -6.01 14.56 -7.95
CA ALA A 142 -7.40 14.13 -8.06
C ALA A 142 -7.48 12.61 -8.24
N TRP A 143 -6.65 12.05 -9.12
CA TRP A 143 -6.56 10.60 -9.32
C TRP A 143 -6.19 9.86 -8.02
N ILE A 144 -5.16 10.33 -7.31
CA ILE A 144 -4.74 9.73 -6.04
C ILE A 144 -5.83 9.88 -4.96
N ARG A 145 -6.55 10.99 -4.92
CA ARG A 145 -7.70 11.15 -4.02
C ARG A 145 -8.78 10.11 -4.33
N TYR A 146 -9.09 9.91 -5.61
CA TYR A 146 -10.05 8.92 -6.08
C TYR A 146 -9.63 7.51 -5.65
N ILE A 147 -8.45 7.02 -6.04
CA ILE A 147 -8.01 5.65 -5.75
C ILE A 147 -7.67 5.39 -4.27
N SER A 148 -7.48 6.44 -3.45
CA SER A 148 -7.23 6.30 -2.02
C SER A 148 -8.48 6.30 -1.16
N LYS A 149 -9.69 6.40 -1.74
CA LYS A 149 -10.97 6.25 -1.03
C LYS A 149 -11.07 4.88 -0.36
N GLN A 150 -11.92 4.79 0.65
CA GLN A 150 -12.16 3.52 1.37
C GLN A 150 -13.22 2.65 0.68
N GLU A 151 -14.08 3.26 -0.11
CA GLU A 151 -15.10 2.58 -0.92
C GLU A 151 -14.46 1.58 -1.89
N GLY A 152 -15.15 0.48 -2.18
CA GLY A 152 -14.64 -0.58 -3.05
C GLY A 152 -13.53 -1.45 -2.45
N LYS A 153 -13.20 -1.29 -1.15
CA LYS A 153 -12.14 -2.06 -0.47
C LYS A 153 -12.65 -2.95 0.67
N ALA A 154 -13.94 -2.97 0.90
CA ALA A 154 -14.54 -3.79 1.96
C ALA A 154 -14.49 -5.29 1.63
N ASN A 155 -14.70 -5.65 0.36
CA ASN A 155 -14.85 -7.03 -0.10
C ASN A 155 -13.61 -7.54 -0.86
N LEU A 156 -12.43 -7.06 -0.49
CA LEU A 156 -11.18 -7.55 -1.09
C LEU A 156 -10.93 -9.01 -0.69
N PRO A 157 -10.34 -9.82 -1.57
CA PRO A 157 -9.96 -11.20 -1.25
C PRO A 157 -9.10 -11.28 0.00
N ILE A 158 -9.28 -12.34 0.79
CA ILE A 158 -8.52 -12.59 2.02
C ILE A 158 -7.03 -12.53 1.71
N SER A 159 -6.27 -11.85 2.57
CA SER A 159 -4.82 -11.65 2.45
C SER A 159 -4.37 -10.79 1.27
N ALA A 160 -5.28 -10.22 0.47
CA ALA A 160 -4.92 -9.30 -0.59
C ALA A 160 -4.32 -8.01 -0.02
N ARG A 161 -3.24 -7.54 -0.65
CA ARG A 161 -2.66 -6.22 -0.34
C ARG A 161 -3.53 -5.13 -0.95
N VAL A 162 -3.90 -4.14 -0.15
CA VAL A 162 -4.73 -3.01 -0.61
C VAL A 162 -3.99 -2.12 -1.59
N PHE A 163 -2.67 -1.96 -1.44
CA PHE A 163 -1.84 -1.13 -2.32
C PHE A 163 -0.39 -1.61 -2.35
N GLY A 164 0.33 -1.16 -3.37
CA GLY A 164 1.78 -1.30 -3.48
C GLY A 164 2.41 -0.09 -4.17
N CYS A 165 3.69 0.11 -3.95
CA CYS A 165 4.44 1.22 -4.54
C CYS A 165 5.89 0.83 -4.75
N GLY A 166 6.60 1.59 -5.61
CA GLY A 166 8.03 1.43 -5.83
C GLY A 166 8.65 2.61 -6.56
N GLY A 167 9.97 2.60 -6.66
CA GLY A 167 10.73 3.64 -7.35
C GLY A 167 11.13 4.83 -6.47
N LEU A 168 10.92 4.76 -5.15
CA LEU A 168 11.39 5.80 -4.23
C LEU A 168 12.91 5.71 -4.04
N ASP A 169 13.60 6.84 -4.09
CA ASP A 169 14.97 6.99 -3.62
C ASP A 169 15.07 6.99 -2.08
N GLU A 170 16.27 7.01 -1.52
CA GLU A 170 16.46 6.94 -0.07
C GLU A 170 15.87 8.15 0.65
N MET A 171 16.00 9.35 0.09
CA MET A 171 15.42 10.57 0.64
C MET A 171 13.89 10.50 0.69
N ALA A 172 13.26 10.01 -0.38
CA ALA A 172 11.82 9.81 -0.44
C ALA A 172 11.33 8.72 0.53
N LYS A 173 12.09 7.62 0.69
CA LYS A 173 11.77 6.58 1.67
C LYS A 173 11.78 7.15 3.09
N GLU A 174 12.77 7.98 3.40
CA GLU A 174 12.88 8.65 4.69
C GLU A 174 11.69 9.61 4.91
N ALA A 175 11.37 10.47 3.94
CA ALA A 175 10.26 11.40 4.01
C ALA A 175 8.91 10.69 4.20
N VAL A 176 8.69 9.59 3.48
CA VAL A 176 7.49 8.75 3.66
C VAL A 176 7.49 8.10 5.05
N GLY A 177 8.62 7.56 5.50
CA GLY A 177 8.76 6.98 6.84
C GLY A 177 8.38 7.98 7.93
N ARG A 178 8.96 9.16 7.88
CA ARG A 178 8.70 10.27 8.82
C ARG A 178 7.21 10.69 8.81
N THR A 179 6.61 10.77 7.64
CA THR A 179 5.16 11.07 7.52
C THR A 179 4.30 10.01 8.21
N MET A 180 4.74 8.75 8.26
CA MET A 180 3.97 7.66 8.89
C MET A 180 4.11 7.61 10.42
N LEU A 181 5.11 8.26 11.00
CA LEU A 181 5.29 8.33 12.45
C LEU A 181 4.19 9.18 13.13
N PRO A 182 3.94 8.97 14.44
CA PRO A 182 3.21 9.93 15.26
C PRO A 182 3.96 11.27 15.31
N ARG A 183 3.24 12.37 15.47
CA ARG A 183 3.85 13.71 15.52
C ARG A 183 4.96 13.82 16.57
N TRP A 184 4.71 13.32 17.77
CA TRP A 184 5.68 13.37 18.87
C TRP A 184 6.98 12.61 18.52
N LEU A 185 6.87 11.45 17.85
CA LEU A 185 8.03 10.64 17.47
C LEU A 185 8.74 11.22 16.23
N SER A 186 8.00 11.84 15.32
CA SER A 186 8.57 12.46 14.12
C SER A 186 9.59 13.56 14.42
N ALA A 187 9.45 14.23 15.57
CA ALA A 187 10.41 15.22 16.06
C ALA A 187 11.65 14.58 16.72
N LEU A 188 11.48 13.44 17.38
CA LEU A 188 12.53 12.74 18.12
C LEU A 188 13.32 11.77 17.23
N ALA A 189 12.65 11.14 16.25
CA ALA A 189 13.30 10.17 15.38
C ALA A 189 14.45 10.81 14.60
N SER A 190 15.61 10.19 14.70
CA SER A 190 16.82 10.55 13.98
C SER A 190 16.64 10.45 12.45
N LYS A 191 17.72 10.49 11.68
CA LYS A 191 17.69 10.45 10.21
C LYS A 191 17.00 9.23 9.60
N ASP A 192 16.82 8.14 10.36
CA ASP A 192 16.29 6.86 9.85
C ASP A 192 14.83 6.59 10.25
N ALA A 193 13.96 7.59 10.16
CA ALA A 193 12.52 7.46 10.47
C ALA A 193 11.83 6.31 9.71
N LYS A 194 12.34 5.93 8.53
CA LYS A 194 11.88 4.78 7.73
C LYS A 194 12.07 3.44 8.44
N LEU A 195 12.99 3.36 9.39
CA LEU A 195 13.32 2.15 10.14
C LEU A 195 12.52 2.02 11.44
N CYS A 196 11.86 3.09 11.91
CA CYS A 196 10.99 3.01 13.08
C CYS A 196 9.73 2.19 12.77
N ARG A 197 9.39 1.26 13.67
CA ARG A 197 8.22 0.39 13.58
C ARG A 197 7.48 0.33 14.90
N LEU A 198 6.15 0.25 14.82
CA LEU A 198 5.34 -0.08 15.98
C LEU A 198 5.45 -1.57 16.24
N THR A 199 5.96 -1.93 17.42
CA THR A 199 6.09 -3.30 17.93
C THR A 199 5.15 -3.53 19.11
N ARG A 200 5.22 -4.69 19.76
CA ARG A 200 4.44 -4.97 20.98
C ARG A 200 4.87 -4.10 22.16
N VAL A 201 6.15 -3.72 22.24
CA VAL A 201 6.72 -2.92 23.31
C VAL A 201 6.66 -1.41 23.07
N GLY A 202 6.27 -0.98 21.87
CA GLY A 202 6.20 0.43 21.49
C GLY A 202 6.82 0.72 20.13
N TRP A 203 7.04 1.98 19.84
CA TRP A 203 7.78 2.38 18.66
C TRP A 203 9.25 2.07 18.82
N THR A 204 9.79 1.23 17.96
CA THR A 204 11.17 0.74 18.05
C THR A 204 11.94 1.12 16.80
N ASP A 205 13.13 1.66 16.97
CA ASP A 205 14.11 1.78 15.89
C ASP A 205 14.69 0.40 15.59
N LYS A 206 14.60 -0.01 14.34
CA LYS A 206 15.07 -1.34 13.90
C LYS A 206 16.59 -1.47 13.81
N THR A 207 17.29 -0.34 13.78
CA THR A 207 18.76 -0.31 13.68
C THR A 207 19.41 -0.40 15.06
N THR A 208 18.92 0.42 15.99
CA THR A 208 19.49 0.53 17.35
C THR A 208 18.79 -0.35 18.38
N GLY A 209 17.56 -0.79 18.09
CA GLY A 209 16.69 -1.46 19.08
C GLY A 209 16.06 -0.51 20.09
N GLU A 210 16.33 0.79 20.02
CA GLU A 210 15.79 1.80 20.93
C GLU A 210 14.27 1.81 20.88
N VAL A 211 13.64 1.83 22.06
CA VAL A 211 12.19 1.92 22.20
C VAL A 211 11.81 3.33 22.63
N TYR A 212 11.02 3.99 21.78
CA TYR A 212 10.50 5.32 22.06
C TYR A 212 9.19 5.23 22.81
N GLU A 213 9.18 5.72 24.04
CA GLU A 213 7.95 5.81 24.83
C GLU A 213 7.06 6.95 24.37
N SER A 214 5.74 6.66 24.34
CA SER A 214 4.76 7.72 24.08
C SER A 214 4.68 8.68 25.26
N PRO A 215 4.72 10.01 25.02
CA PRO A 215 4.47 10.99 26.08
C PRO A 215 2.99 10.98 26.53
N TRP A 216 2.13 10.21 25.86
CA TRP A 216 0.72 10.13 26.15
C TRP A 216 0.35 8.80 26.77
N MET A 217 -0.47 8.84 27.83
CA MET A 217 -1.17 7.67 28.37
C MET A 217 -2.66 7.73 28.01
N TRP A 218 -3.27 6.57 27.79
CA TRP A 218 -4.71 6.47 27.59
C TRP A 218 -5.42 6.40 28.94
N THR A 219 -6.44 7.26 29.11
CA THR A 219 -7.36 7.21 30.25
C THR A 219 -8.80 7.02 29.74
N PRO A 220 -9.76 6.64 30.60
CA PRO A 220 -11.17 6.58 30.25
C PRO A 220 -11.74 7.89 29.68
N LYS A 221 -11.13 9.02 30.03
CA LYS A 221 -11.48 10.36 29.56
C LYS A 221 -10.70 10.80 28.30
N GLY A 222 -9.89 9.90 27.71
CA GLY A 222 -9.07 10.18 26.54
C GLY A 222 -7.56 10.23 26.83
N PRO A 223 -6.73 10.60 25.84
CA PRO A 223 -5.30 10.67 26.00
C PRO A 223 -4.91 11.84 26.96
N LYS A 224 -4.04 11.55 27.92
CA LYS A 224 -3.46 12.52 28.85
C LYS A 224 -1.93 12.50 28.70
N LEU A 225 -1.27 13.64 28.85
CA LEU A 225 0.18 13.71 28.94
C LEU A 225 0.64 12.96 30.22
N LYS A 226 1.73 12.20 30.11
CA LYS A 226 2.35 11.53 31.27
C LYS A 226 2.91 12.55 32.25
#